data_d397c0ad22cf5b6366725ddc273b2d08
#
_entry.id   d397c0ad22cf5b6366725ddc273b2d08
#
_cell.length_a   1.000
_cell.length_b   1.000
_cell.length_c   1.000
_cell.angle_alpha   90.00
_cell.angle_beta   90.00
_cell.angle_gamma   90.00
#
_symmetry.space_group_name_H-M   'P 1'
#
loop_
_entity.id
_entity.type
_entity.pdbx_description
1 polymer ?
#
loop_
_entity_poly.entity_id
_entity_poly.type
_entity_poly.pdbx_seq_one_letter_code
_entity_poly.pdbx_strand_id
1 'polypeptide(L)'
;MTFPIDTVVALLNKEIAGYQVPVVDLIAAQTNDPFKVLTATILSARTKDEVTAGAARRLFAQAENAEALARLSVAELEKLIYPVGFFRSKARYLAALPEVLRRDFAGQVPETIEELLRLPGVGRKTANLVMAVAFSKPAICVDTHVHRIMNIWGYVQTRSPAETETALRAKLPQQHWLRINSLLVAFGQGTCKPRAPHCNRCVIAAYCPQLGVQPRKTAGKEQFPCPVLRLVSWNVNGLRAVMDKGFLDSMSKLNADIIALQEIKALPEQLPEAARSIPGYQVWWHPAKKKGYSGVAVFSRKEPLRVRYGLGHEEFDCEGRVLTLEFADFYLVAAYFPNTQDGLKRLAFKQAFNRAMLDHLNQLAVEKSVLLCGDLNVAHKEIDLANPKANVQSPGFSPEERAWMDELVQAGYLDTFRLFHAEPERYSWWSYRTAARQRNVGWRIDYFVVDERSRNRVRAAEIHDDIHGSDHCPVSIDFV
;
A
#
# COMPACT_ATOMS: atom_id res chain seq x y z
N MET A 1 17.13 1.65 27.46
CA MET A 1 16.51 2.76 26.69
C MET A 1 15.03 2.78 27.01
N THR A 2 14.46 3.95 27.28
CA THR A 2 13.00 4.11 27.49
C THR A 2 12.28 3.96 26.16
N PHE A 3 11.18 3.20 26.14
CA PHE A 3 10.38 3.01 24.92
C PHE A 3 9.82 4.36 24.43
N PRO A 4 10.06 4.76 23.16
CA PRO A 4 9.73 6.11 22.65
C PRO A 4 8.25 6.20 22.26
N ILE A 5 7.36 6.26 23.25
CA ILE A 5 5.91 6.15 23.05
C ILE A 5 5.33 7.23 22.12
N ASP A 6 5.79 8.48 22.22
CA ASP A 6 5.30 9.58 21.38
C ASP A 6 5.62 9.34 19.89
N THR A 7 6.85 8.91 19.60
CA THR A 7 7.29 8.55 18.24
C THR A 7 6.46 7.38 17.70
N VAL A 8 6.26 6.34 18.51
CA VAL A 8 5.49 5.15 18.13
C VAL A 8 4.04 5.52 17.84
N VAL A 9 3.40 6.31 18.70
CA VAL A 9 2.02 6.78 18.49
C VAL A 9 1.91 7.62 17.21
N ALA A 10 2.89 8.49 16.94
CA ALA A 10 2.91 9.30 15.72
C ALA A 10 3.01 8.44 14.44
N LEU A 11 3.85 7.40 14.44
CA LEU A 11 3.97 6.44 13.34
C LEU A 11 2.69 5.64 13.14
N LEU A 12 2.07 5.16 14.23
CA LEU A 12 0.83 4.40 14.15
C LEU A 12 -0.35 5.24 13.66
N ASN A 13 -0.44 6.53 14.03
CA ASN A 13 -1.48 7.41 13.50
C ASN A 13 -1.40 7.55 11.98
N LYS A 14 -0.20 7.55 11.39
CA LYS A 14 -0.02 7.54 9.94
C LYS A 14 -0.40 6.18 9.32
N GLU A 15 0.00 5.09 9.97
CA GLU A 15 -0.29 3.72 9.52
C GLU A 15 -1.79 3.45 9.45
N ILE A 16 -2.55 3.82 10.51
CA ILE A 16 -3.98 3.52 10.58
C ILE A 16 -4.88 4.47 9.79
N ALA A 17 -4.34 5.51 9.19
CA ALA A 17 -5.14 6.47 8.40
C ALA A 17 -5.93 5.82 7.25
N GLY A 18 -5.46 4.66 6.76
CA GLY A 18 -6.16 3.84 5.77
C GLY A 18 -6.99 2.67 6.35
N TYR A 19 -7.10 2.54 7.66
CA TYR A 19 -7.80 1.43 8.30
C TYR A 19 -9.25 1.80 8.65
N GLN A 20 -10.08 0.78 8.84
CA GLN A 20 -11.46 1.01 9.29
C GLN A 20 -11.47 1.59 10.71
N VAL A 21 -12.22 2.67 10.88
CA VAL A 21 -12.44 3.28 12.21
C VAL A 21 -13.28 2.32 13.07
N PRO A 22 -12.92 2.07 14.34
CA PRO A 22 -13.72 1.26 15.24
C PRO A 22 -15.17 1.77 15.31
N VAL A 23 -16.14 0.83 15.34
CA VAL A 23 -17.56 1.17 15.19
C VAL A 23 -18.08 2.14 16.25
N VAL A 24 -17.58 2.05 17.49
CA VAL A 24 -18.02 2.94 18.59
C VAL A 24 -17.55 4.36 18.35
N ASP A 25 -16.31 4.55 17.88
CA ASP A 25 -15.76 5.86 17.50
C ASP A 25 -16.53 6.48 16.33
N LEU A 26 -16.90 5.67 15.35
CA LEU A 26 -17.70 6.11 14.20
C LEU A 26 -19.09 6.60 14.66
N ILE A 27 -19.76 5.84 15.54
CA ILE A 27 -21.08 6.23 16.08
C ILE A 27 -20.96 7.52 16.89
N ALA A 28 -19.91 7.67 17.70
CA ALA A 28 -19.68 8.90 18.46
C ALA A 28 -19.49 10.11 17.53
N ALA A 29 -18.65 9.97 16.51
CA ALA A 29 -18.39 11.04 15.54
C ALA A 29 -19.63 11.44 14.74
N GLN A 30 -20.52 10.49 14.43
CA GLN A 30 -21.74 10.73 13.66
C GLN A 30 -22.89 11.27 14.49
N THR A 31 -22.99 10.90 15.78
CA THR A 31 -24.18 11.20 16.57
C THR A 31 -23.95 12.20 17.69
N ASN A 32 -22.74 12.28 18.21
CA ASN A 32 -22.37 13.03 19.42
C ASN A 32 -23.33 12.77 20.61
N ASP A 33 -23.87 11.55 20.71
CA ASP A 33 -24.91 11.15 21.66
C ASP A 33 -24.37 10.10 22.63
N PRO A 34 -24.21 10.45 23.93
CA PRO A 34 -23.72 9.52 24.96
C PRO A 34 -24.57 8.25 25.11
N PHE A 35 -25.88 8.32 24.91
CA PHE A 35 -26.75 7.14 24.98
C PHE A 35 -26.46 6.16 23.84
N LYS A 36 -26.28 6.65 22.62
CA LYS A 36 -25.93 5.82 21.47
C LYS A 36 -24.54 5.22 21.61
N VAL A 37 -23.57 5.99 22.12
CA VAL A 37 -22.21 5.51 22.40
C VAL A 37 -22.23 4.42 23.48
N LEU A 38 -22.94 4.63 24.59
CA LEU A 38 -23.08 3.64 25.67
C LEU A 38 -23.70 2.34 25.12
N THR A 39 -24.82 2.44 24.43
CA THR A 39 -25.55 1.32 23.86
C THR A 39 -24.67 0.54 22.86
N ALA A 40 -24.01 1.24 21.92
CA ALA A 40 -23.10 0.63 20.97
C ALA A 40 -21.91 -0.07 21.66
N THR A 41 -21.40 0.53 22.74
CA THR A 41 -20.30 -0.06 23.53
C THR A 41 -20.74 -1.35 24.22
N ILE A 42 -21.96 -1.41 24.76
CA ILE A 42 -22.53 -2.65 25.31
C ILE A 42 -22.65 -3.73 24.20
N LEU A 43 -23.13 -3.34 23.00
CA LEU A 43 -23.24 -4.27 21.87
C LEU A 43 -21.88 -4.75 21.37
N SER A 44 -20.85 -3.92 21.38
CA SER A 44 -19.51 -4.25 20.86
C SER A 44 -18.73 -5.25 21.70
N ALA A 45 -19.09 -5.40 22.99
CA ALA A 45 -18.39 -6.31 23.90
C ALA A 45 -18.41 -7.76 23.35
N ARG A 46 -17.22 -8.33 23.04
CA ARG A 46 -17.06 -9.68 22.45
C ARG A 46 -17.85 -9.89 21.14
N THR A 47 -17.95 -8.85 20.32
CA THR A 47 -18.64 -8.87 19.02
C THR A 47 -17.75 -8.19 17.99
N LYS A 48 -17.75 -8.70 16.76
CA LYS A 48 -17.04 -8.05 15.65
C LYS A 48 -17.70 -6.73 15.27
N ASP A 49 -16.89 -5.75 14.86
CA ASP A 49 -17.35 -4.39 14.52
C ASP A 49 -18.46 -4.36 13.46
N GLU A 50 -18.33 -5.17 12.40
CA GLU A 50 -19.35 -5.28 11.33
C GLU A 50 -20.73 -5.73 11.88
N VAL A 51 -20.72 -6.74 12.80
CA VAL A 51 -21.93 -7.23 13.45
C VAL A 51 -22.51 -6.20 14.39
N THR A 52 -21.65 -5.48 15.14
CA THR A 52 -22.05 -4.39 16.03
C THR A 52 -22.68 -3.25 15.25
N ALA A 53 -22.07 -2.82 14.13
CA ALA A 53 -22.61 -1.76 13.27
C ALA A 53 -24.00 -2.10 12.73
N GLY A 54 -24.18 -3.33 12.23
CA GLY A 54 -25.48 -3.80 11.74
C GLY A 54 -26.56 -3.83 12.82
N ALA A 55 -26.22 -4.33 14.02
CA ALA A 55 -27.13 -4.38 15.16
C ALA A 55 -27.48 -2.97 15.71
N ALA A 56 -26.49 -2.11 15.85
CA ALA A 56 -26.69 -0.72 16.29
C ALA A 56 -27.61 0.04 15.33
N ARG A 57 -27.42 -0.11 14.02
CA ARG A 57 -28.30 0.51 13.00
C ARG A 57 -29.73 0.06 13.15
N ARG A 58 -30.00 -1.24 13.28
CA ARG A 58 -31.36 -1.77 13.46
C ARG A 58 -31.99 -1.28 14.77
N LEU A 59 -31.21 -1.29 15.86
CA LEU A 59 -31.69 -0.87 17.17
C LEU A 59 -32.02 0.63 17.16
N PHE A 60 -31.15 1.50 16.68
CA PHE A 60 -31.36 2.94 16.66
C PHE A 60 -32.46 3.38 15.69
N ALA A 61 -32.76 2.59 14.66
CA ALA A 61 -33.93 2.84 13.82
C ALA A 61 -35.29 2.64 14.57
N GLN A 62 -35.30 1.86 15.66
CA GLN A 62 -36.48 1.59 16.46
C GLN A 62 -36.47 2.32 17.82
N ALA A 63 -35.26 2.57 18.37
CA ALA A 63 -35.07 3.17 19.68
C ALA A 63 -33.88 4.13 19.66
N GLU A 64 -34.12 5.39 19.30
CA GLU A 64 -33.07 6.41 19.18
C GLU A 64 -32.62 6.99 20.53
N ASN A 65 -33.40 6.80 21.60
CA ASN A 65 -33.15 7.28 22.95
C ASN A 65 -33.64 6.29 24.01
N ALA A 66 -33.37 6.60 25.31
CA ALA A 66 -33.72 5.74 26.43
C ALA A 66 -35.26 5.55 26.56
N GLU A 67 -36.06 6.55 26.26
CA GLU A 67 -37.52 6.45 26.34
C GLU A 67 -38.09 5.50 25.27
N ALA A 68 -37.57 5.58 24.04
CA ALA A 68 -37.95 4.68 22.97
C ALA A 68 -37.46 3.25 23.26
N LEU A 69 -36.27 3.09 23.85
CA LEU A 69 -35.74 1.79 24.26
C LEU A 69 -36.59 1.12 25.34
N ALA A 70 -37.17 1.90 26.28
CA ALA A 70 -38.04 1.40 27.34
C ALA A 70 -39.37 0.79 26.83
N ARG A 71 -39.77 1.08 25.61
CA ARG A 71 -41.01 0.54 24.96
C ARG A 71 -40.80 -0.84 24.36
N LEU A 72 -39.54 -1.27 24.17
CA LEU A 72 -39.21 -2.55 23.53
C LEU A 72 -39.15 -3.66 24.58
N SER A 73 -39.80 -4.78 24.29
CA SER A 73 -39.68 -6.00 25.07
C SER A 73 -38.30 -6.65 24.88
N VAL A 74 -37.89 -7.50 25.82
CA VAL A 74 -36.63 -8.26 25.73
C VAL A 74 -36.60 -9.11 24.44
N ALA A 75 -37.75 -9.70 24.03
CA ALA A 75 -37.82 -10.51 22.83
C ALA A 75 -37.62 -9.70 21.54
N GLU A 76 -38.12 -8.47 21.48
CA GLU A 76 -37.89 -7.55 20.36
C GLU A 76 -36.42 -7.10 20.32
N LEU A 77 -35.84 -6.78 21.48
CA LEU A 77 -34.43 -6.43 21.57
C LEU A 77 -33.53 -7.58 21.14
N GLU A 78 -33.82 -8.84 21.54
CA GLU A 78 -33.08 -10.02 21.06
C GLU A 78 -33.07 -10.11 19.52
N LYS A 79 -34.22 -9.90 18.88
CA LYS A 79 -34.33 -9.92 17.40
C LYS A 79 -33.54 -8.79 16.74
N LEU A 80 -33.62 -7.58 17.28
CA LEU A 80 -32.95 -6.42 16.73
C LEU A 80 -31.42 -6.52 16.80
N ILE A 81 -30.89 -7.06 17.92
CA ILE A 81 -29.44 -7.13 18.12
C ILE A 81 -28.80 -8.46 17.65
N TYR A 82 -29.59 -9.48 17.27
CA TYR A 82 -29.03 -10.73 16.71
C TYR A 82 -28.23 -10.40 15.42
N PRO A 83 -27.02 -10.99 15.17
CA PRO A 83 -26.33 -12.06 15.89
C PRO A 83 -25.17 -11.57 16.82
N VAL A 84 -25.38 -10.49 17.56
CA VAL A 84 -24.38 -9.96 18.51
C VAL A 84 -23.99 -11.02 19.54
N GLY A 85 -22.72 -11.11 19.85
CA GLY A 85 -22.22 -12.04 20.88
C GLY A 85 -22.93 -11.83 22.22
N PHE A 86 -23.41 -12.90 22.85
CA PHE A 86 -24.19 -12.87 24.09
C PHE A 86 -25.48 -12.01 24.00
N PHE A 87 -26.12 -11.99 22.86
CA PHE A 87 -27.26 -11.10 22.57
C PHE A 87 -28.40 -11.21 23.59
N ARG A 88 -28.71 -12.44 24.12
CA ARG A 88 -29.75 -12.61 25.14
C ARG A 88 -29.46 -11.87 26.45
N SER A 89 -28.21 -11.91 26.92
CA SER A 89 -27.81 -11.15 28.11
C SER A 89 -27.82 -9.66 27.85
N LYS A 90 -27.34 -9.24 26.69
CA LYS A 90 -27.34 -7.84 26.27
C LYS A 90 -28.74 -7.28 26.08
N ALA A 91 -29.67 -8.04 25.54
CA ALA A 91 -31.08 -7.65 25.45
C ALA A 91 -31.68 -7.36 26.84
N ARG A 92 -31.39 -8.21 27.84
CA ARG A 92 -31.80 -7.98 29.23
C ARG A 92 -31.16 -6.71 29.84
N TYR A 93 -29.87 -6.47 29.56
CA TYR A 93 -29.19 -5.27 30.01
C TYR A 93 -29.81 -4.01 29.37
N LEU A 94 -30.07 -4.05 28.07
CA LEU A 94 -30.69 -2.94 27.34
C LEU A 94 -32.12 -2.68 27.80
N ALA A 95 -32.90 -3.70 28.10
CA ALA A 95 -34.27 -3.54 28.65
C ALA A 95 -34.28 -2.90 30.04
N ALA A 96 -33.28 -3.20 30.89
CA ALA A 96 -33.17 -2.61 32.23
C ALA A 96 -32.53 -1.22 32.24
N LEU A 97 -31.78 -0.86 31.20
CA LEU A 97 -31.00 0.39 31.16
C LEU A 97 -31.87 1.66 31.32
N PRO A 98 -33.00 1.82 30.60
CA PRO A 98 -33.83 3.04 30.69
C PRO A 98 -34.34 3.32 32.10
N GLU A 99 -34.78 2.29 32.82
CA GLU A 99 -35.32 2.43 34.19
C GLU A 99 -34.22 2.85 35.17
N VAL A 100 -33.01 2.28 35.06
CA VAL A 100 -31.87 2.67 35.90
C VAL A 100 -31.46 4.12 35.57
N LEU A 101 -31.39 4.50 34.30
CA LEU A 101 -31.08 5.88 33.93
C LEU A 101 -32.13 6.86 34.49
N ARG A 102 -33.42 6.54 34.37
CA ARG A 102 -34.51 7.38 34.85
C ARG A 102 -34.49 7.53 36.36
N ARG A 103 -34.33 6.42 37.09
CA ARG A 103 -34.37 6.36 38.57
C ARG A 103 -33.17 7.01 39.23
N ASP A 104 -31.96 6.73 38.72
CA ASP A 104 -30.71 7.06 39.43
C ASP A 104 -29.98 8.26 38.82
N PHE A 105 -30.27 8.62 37.54
CA PHE A 105 -29.49 9.58 36.76
C PHE A 105 -30.36 10.57 35.99
N ALA A 106 -31.62 10.80 36.40
CA ALA A 106 -32.55 11.74 35.76
C ALA A 106 -32.68 11.52 34.22
N GLY A 107 -32.55 10.27 33.73
CA GLY A 107 -32.64 9.91 32.32
C GLY A 107 -31.35 10.14 31.51
N GLN A 108 -30.32 10.69 32.12
CA GLN A 108 -29.03 10.99 31.44
C GLN A 108 -28.00 9.88 31.65
N VAL A 109 -27.07 9.77 30.71
CA VAL A 109 -25.89 8.89 30.90
C VAL A 109 -24.92 9.57 31.85
N PRO A 110 -24.53 8.92 32.95
CA PRO A 110 -23.62 9.52 33.93
C PRO A 110 -22.21 9.72 33.39
N GLU A 111 -21.53 10.72 33.94
CA GLU A 111 -20.23 11.20 33.46
C GLU A 111 -19.06 10.87 34.41
N THR A 112 -19.21 9.85 35.27
CA THR A 112 -18.15 9.33 36.11
C THR A 112 -18.04 7.80 35.95
N ILE A 113 -16.84 7.26 36.16
CA ILE A 113 -16.61 5.81 36.05
C ILE A 113 -17.43 5.05 37.08
N GLU A 114 -17.47 5.57 38.33
CA GLU A 114 -18.16 4.98 39.46
C GLU A 114 -19.66 4.85 39.19
N GLU A 115 -20.27 5.85 38.62
CA GLU A 115 -21.71 5.86 38.25
C GLU A 115 -21.99 4.98 37.04
N LEU A 116 -21.13 5.04 36.01
CA LEU A 116 -21.25 4.17 34.82
C LEU A 116 -21.21 2.68 35.21
N LEU A 117 -20.42 2.30 36.20
CA LEU A 117 -20.34 0.92 36.71
C LEU A 117 -21.66 0.43 37.35
N ARG A 118 -22.57 1.32 37.73
CA ARG A 118 -23.90 0.98 38.26
C ARG A 118 -24.90 0.60 37.19
N LEU A 119 -24.59 0.91 35.92
CA LEU A 119 -25.46 0.62 34.79
C LEU A 119 -25.40 -0.87 34.38
N PRO A 120 -26.55 -1.48 33.97
CA PRO A 120 -26.60 -2.87 33.56
C PRO A 120 -25.71 -3.14 32.34
N GLY A 121 -24.89 -4.17 32.45
CA GLY A 121 -23.97 -4.58 31.37
C GLY A 121 -22.73 -3.71 31.18
N VAL A 122 -22.51 -2.73 32.05
CA VAL A 122 -21.36 -1.84 32.03
C VAL A 122 -20.29 -2.32 33.01
N GLY A 123 -19.19 -2.81 32.48
CA GLY A 123 -17.97 -3.12 33.22
C GLY A 123 -16.94 -2.00 33.09
N ARG A 124 -15.80 -2.14 33.79
CA ARG A 124 -14.74 -1.12 33.84
C ARG A 124 -14.24 -0.71 32.44
N LYS A 125 -14.05 -1.69 31.53
CA LYS A 125 -13.69 -1.44 30.12
C LYS A 125 -14.72 -0.53 29.42
N THR A 126 -16.02 -0.90 29.55
CA THR A 126 -17.13 -0.15 28.94
C THR A 126 -17.19 1.26 29.51
N ALA A 127 -17.11 1.41 30.83
CA ALA A 127 -17.12 2.72 31.49
C ALA A 127 -15.98 3.62 31.00
N ASN A 128 -14.74 3.13 30.95
CA ASN A 128 -13.61 3.89 30.43
C ASN A 128 -13.79 4.28 28.95
N LEU A 129 -14.33 3.39 28.11
CA LEU A 129 -14.57 3.70 26.70
C LEU A 129 -15.64 4.79 26.52
N VAL A 130 -16.73 4.70 27.29
CA VAL A 130 -17.78 5.73 27.28
C VAL A 130 -17.22 7.07 27.76
N MET A 131 -16.44 7.10 28.83
CA MET A 131 -15.78 8.33 29.32
C MET A 131 -14.91 8.99 28.23
N ALA A 132 -14.07 8.17 27.58
CA ALA A 132 -13.14 8.67 26.58
C ALA A 132 -13.88 9.14 25.29
N VAL A 133 -14.83 8.34 24.80
CA VAL A 133 -15.43 8.52 23.48
C VAL A 133 -16.67 9.42 23.50
N ALA A 134 -17.55 9.28 24.53
CA ALA A 134 -18.77 10.08 24.62
C ALA A 134 -18.55 11.44 25.29
N PHE A 135 -17.66 11.49 26.29
CA PHE A 135 -17.47 12.69 27.13
C PHE A 135 -16.12 13.37 26.92
N SER A 136 -15.22 12.80 26.10
CA SER A 136 -13.85 13.31 25.91
C SER A 136 -13.10 13.54 27.24
N LYS A 137 -13.44 12.76 28.29
CA LYS A 137 -12.80 12.84 29.59
C LYS A 137 -11.61 11.89 29.68
N PRO A 138 -10.52 12.25 30.37
CA PRO A 138 -9.31 11.44 30.49
C PRO A 138 -9.60 10.05 31.07
N ALA A 139 -9.68 9.03 30.24
CA ALA A 139 -9.89 7.64 30.60
C ALA A 139 -9.08 6.73 29.67
N ILE A 140 -8.55 5.63 30.20
CA ILE A 140 -7.80 4.64 29.42
C ILE A 140 -8.66 3.39 29.31
N CYS A 141 -9.21 3.16 28.12
CA CYS A 141 -9.88 1.90 27.82
C CYS A 141 -8.84 0.83 27.48
N VAL A 142 -8.74 -0.20 28.30
CA VAL A 142 -7.85 -1.35 28.05
C VAL A 142 -8.67 -2.55 27.63
N ASP A 143 -8.58 -2.88 26.36
CA ASP A 143 -9.14 -4.12 25.81
C ASP A 143 -8.07 -5.18 25.58
N THR A 144 -8.42 -6.27 24.92
CA THR A 144 -7.49 -7.35 24.62
C THR A 144 -6.37 -6.93 23.66
N HIS A 145 -6.61 -5.95 22.77
CA HIS A 145 -5.59 -5.41 21.88
C HIS A 145 -4.61 -4.52 22.64
N VAL A 146 -5.11 -3.57 23.41
CA VAL A 146 -4.27 -2.67 24.25
C VAL A 146 -3.41 -3.48 25.20
N HIS A 147 -4.03 -4.39 26.00
CA HIS A 147 -3.31 -5.25 26.93
C HIS A 147 -2.19 -6.03 26.23
N ARG A 148 -2.51 -6.73 25.16
CA ARG A 148 -1.55 -7.56 24.41
C ARG A 148 -0.42 -6.73 23.81
N ILE A 149 -0.75 -5.65 23.11
CA ILE A 149 0.22 -4.85 22.34
C ILE A 149 1.18 -4.12 23.29
N MET A 150 0.68 -3.53 24.36
CA MET A 150 1.52 -2.85 25.35
C MET A 150 2.50 -3.79 26.06
N ASN A 151 2.11 -5.06 26.29
CA ASN A 151 3.01 -6.10 26.79
C ASN A 151 4.00 -6.57 25.72
N ILE A 152 3.59 -6.72 24.44
CA ILE A 152 4.48 -7.05 23.33
C ILE A 152 5.58 -5.98 23.16
N TRP A 153 5.24 -4.71 23.36
CA TRP A 153 6.20 -3.61 23.31
C TRP A 153 7.12 -3.53 24.53
N GLY A 154 6.85 -4.33 25.58
CA GLY A 154 7.56 -4.20 26.84
C GLY A 154 7.31 -2.85 27.52
N TYR A 155 6.30 -2.11 27.06
CA TYR A 155 5.92 -0.83 27.66
C TYR A 155 5.36 -1.03 29.07
N VAL A 156 4.60 -2.11 29.26
CA VAL A 156 4.17 -2.64 30.55
C VAL A 156 4.46 -4.14 30.63
N GLN A 157 4.47 -4.68 31.87
CA GLN A 157 4.58 -6.13 32.14
C GLN A 157 3.45 -6.51 33.08
N THR A 158 2.31 -6.93 32.53
CA THR A 158 1.07 -7.14 33.30
C THR A 158 0.37 -8.42 32.86
N ARG A 159 -0.39 -9.03 33.74
CA ARG A 159 -1.07 -10.33 33.52
C ARG A 159 -2.54 -10.18 33.13
N SER A 160 -3.11 -9.02 33.38
CA SER A 160 -4.54 -8.75 33.11
C SER A 160 -4.75 -7.35 32.54
N PRO A 161 -5.86 -7.12 31.82
CA PRO A 161 -6.25 -5.80 31.34
C PRO A 161 -6.40 -4.77 32.47
N ALA A 162 -6.86 -5.18 33.64
CA ALA A 162 -7.00 -4.29 34.81
C ALA A 162 -5.64 -3.82 35.32
N GLU A 163 -4.66 -4.73 35.44
CA GLU A 163 -3.28 -4.36 35.79
C GLU A 163 -2.67 -3.44 34.75
N THR A 164 -2.96 -3.71 33.44
CA THR A 164 -2.48 -2.87 32.34
C THR A 164 -3.05 -1.46 32.45
N GLU A 165 -4.34 -1.30 32.75
CA GLU A 165 -4.96 0.01 32.97
C GLU A 165 -4.23 0.78 34.08
N THR A 166 -4.01 0.14 35.23
CA THR A 166 -3.30 0.77 36.35
C THR A 166 -1.87 1.19 35.95
N ALA A 167 -1.13 0.30 35.28
CA ALA A 167 0.22 0.59 34.83
C ALA A 167 0.27 1.72 33.78
N LEU A 168 -0.69 1.77 32.88
CA LEU A 168 -0.78 2.82 31.86
C LEU A 168 -1.16 4.17 32.49
N ARG A 169 -2.04 4.20 33.48
CA ARG A 169 -2.37 5.46 34.20
C ARG A 169 -1.14 6.08 34.86
N ALA A 170 -0.21 5.25 35.32
CA ALA A 170 1.02 5.71 35.94
C ALA A 170 2.12 6.11 34.94
N LYS A 171 2.10 5.54 33.73
CA LYS A 171 3.24 5.63 32.79
C LYS A 171 2.93 6.32 31.47
N LEU A 172 1.71 6.17 30.94
CA LEU A 172 1.34 6.71 29.64
C LEU A 172 1.06 8.22 29.75
N PRO A 173 1.67 9.08 28.90
CA PRO A 173 1.33 10.50 28.88
C PRO A 173 -0.16 10.72 28.63
N GLN A 174 -0.78 11.63 29.38
CA GLN A 174 -2.22 11.85 29.38
C GLN A 174 -2.78 12.23 28.01
N GLN A 175 -1.96 12.89 27.18
CA GLN A 175 -2.32 13.25 25.81
C GLN A 175 -2.71 12.06 24.91
N HIS A 176 -2.31 10.83 25.28
CA HIS A 176 -2.62 9.62 24.52
C HIS A 176 -3.84 8.85 25.05
N TRP A 177 -4.35 9.17 26.26
CA TRP A 177 -5.36 8.38 26.95
C TRP A 177 -6.63 8.19 26.14
N LEU A 178 -7.13 9.26 25.52
CA LEU A 178 -8.39 9.24 24.77
C LEU A 178 -8.32 8.38 23.51
N ARG A 179 -7.15 8.32 22.86
CA ARG A 179 -7.01 7.70 21.54
C ARG A 179 -6.29 6.36 21.55
N ILE A 180 -5.62 6.00 22.63
CA ILE A 180 -4.77 4.79 22.65
C ILE A 180 -5.56 3.52 22.40
N ASN A 181 -6.81 3.43 22.85
CA ASN A 181 -7.66 2.27 22.57
C ASN A 181 -7.98 2.15 21.09
N SER A 182 -8.57 3.16 20.47
CA SER A 182 -8.94 3.16 19.04
C SER A 182 -7.73 2.91 18.14
N LEU A 183 -6.60 3.55 18.46
CA LEU A 183 -5.32 3.36 17.78
C LEU A 183 -4.86 1.90 17.81
N LEU A 184 -4.83 1.29 19.00
CA LEU A 184 -4.33 -0.07 19.16
C LEU A 184 -5.33 -1.14 18.75
N VAL A 185 -6.63 -0.85 18.77
CA VAL A 185 -7.66 -1.72 18.16
C VAL A 185 -7.46 -1.79 16.65
N ALA A 186 -7.41 -0.66 15.96
CA ALA A 186 -7.19 -0.59 14.52
C ALA A 186 -5.87 -1.27 14.12
N PHE A 187 -4.78 -0.92 14.79
CA PHE A 187 -3.46 -1.55 14.58
C PHE A 187 -3.46 -3.05 14.88
N GLY A 188 -4.17 -3.48 15.94
CA GLY A 188 -4.28 -4.87 16.35
C GLY A 188 -5.16 -5.73 15.44
N GLN A 189 -6.09 -5.13 14.72
CA GLN A 189 -6.91 -5.78 13.69
C GLN A 189 -6.18 -5.84 12.34
N GLY A 190 -5.44 -4.81 11.97
CA GLY A 190 -4.72 -4.70 10.70
C GLY A 190 -3.35 -5.40 10.71
N THR A 191 -2.39 -4.85 11.44
CA THR A 191 -0.98 -5.26 11.41
C THR A 191 -0.60 -6.18 12.58
N CYS A 192 -0.80 -5.76 13.83
CA CYS A 192 -0.41 -6.53 15.01
C CYS A 192 -1.50 -7.52 15.44
N LYS A 193 -1.80 -8.52 14.60
CA LYS A 193 -2.85 -9.52 14.83
C LYS A 193 -2.51 -10.46 15.99
N PRO A 194 -3.51 -11.03 16.73
CA PRO A 194 -3.28 -11.98 17.81
C PRO A 194 -2.57 -13.26 17.36
N ARG A 195 -2.88 -13.72 16.16
CA ARG A 195 -2.23 -14.89 15.53
C ARG A 195 -1.52 -14.44 14.27
N ALA A 196 -0.26 -14.83 14.12
CA ALA A 196 0.59 -14.50 12.99
C ALA A 196 0.57 -13.00 12.62
N PRO A 197 1.05 -12.12 13.53
CA PRO A 197 1.12 -10.69 13.26
C PRO A 197 2.05 -10.39 12.08
N HIS A 198 1.77 -9.30 11.40
CA HIS A 198 2.56 -8.87 10.24
C HIS A 198 3.78 -8.04 10.67
N CYS A 199 4.66 -8.63 11.52
CA CYS A 199 5.84 -7.94 12.04
C CYS A 199 6.81 -7.50 10.93
N ASN A 200 6.83 -8.23 9.83
CA ASN A 200 7.67 -7.94 8.66
C ASN A 200 7.31 -6.64 7.93
N ARG A 201 6.10 -6.14 8.07
CA ARG A 201 5.65 -4.86 7.48
C ARG A 201 5.21 -3.82 8.53
N CYS A 202 5.58 -4.03 9.78
CA CYS A 202 5.14 -3.19 10.87
C CYS A 202 5.98 -1.91 10.95
N VAL A 203 5.35 -0.73 10.85
CA VAL A 203 6.03 0.58 10.87
C VAL A 203 6.81 0.88 12.15
N ILE A 204 6.51 0.15 13.23
CA ILE A 204 7.20 0.29 14.51
C ILE A 204 8.14 -0.88 14.82
N ALA A 205 8.46 -1.72 13.82
CA ALA A 205 9.31 -2.91 14.04
C ALA A 205 10.65 -2.56 14.69
N ALA A 206 11.25 -1.42 14.32
CA ALA A 206 12.52 -0.94 14.88
C ALA A 206 12.46 -0.59 16.38
N TYR A 207 11.27 -0.33 16.92
CA TYR A 207 11.06 0.03 18.31
C TYR A 207 10.45 -1.11 19.15
N CYS A 208 9.94 -2.16 18.49
CA CYS A 208 9.18 -3.22 19.11
C CYS A 208 10.06 -4.42 19.48
N PRO A 209 10.26 -4.77 20.76
CA PRO A 209 11.04 -5.93 21.16
C PRO A 209 10.31 -7.27 20.90
N GLN A 210 9.07 -7.24 20.43
CA GLN A 210 8.27 -8.41 20.04
C GLN A 210 8.12 -9.47 21.14
N LEU A 211 7.98 -9.04 22.39
CA LEU A 211 7.91 -9.94 23.55
C LEU A 211 6.72 -10.90 23.44
N GLY A 212 7.01 -12.22 23.50
CA GLY A 212 5.98 -13.26 23.43
C GLY A 212 5.32 -13.45 22.06
N VAL A 213 5.81 -12.77 21.01
CA VAL A 213 5.30 -12.92 19.65
C VAL A 213 5.99 -14.09 18.95
N GLN A 214 5.18 -15.01 18.42
CA GLN A 214 5.65 -15.98 17.42
C GLN A 214 5.25 -15.45 16.05
N PRO A 215 6.19 -14.85 15.30
CA PRO A 215 5.91 -14.39 13.93
C PRO A 215 5.54 -15.59 13.05
N ARG A 216 4.85 -15.35 11.94
CA ARG A 216 4.65 -16.38 10.91
C ARG A 216 5.99 -17.03 10.61
N LYS A 217 6.07 -18.36 10.66
CA LYS A 217 7.21 -19.09 10.13
C LYS A 217 7.23 -18.87 8.62
N THR A 218 7.92 -17.83 8.19
CA THR A 218 8.38 -17.71 6.80
C THR A 218 9.65 -18.54 6.73
N ALA A 219 9.70 -19.49 5.83
CA ALA A 219 10.92 -20.21 5.52
C ALA A 219 11.93 -19.19 4.94
N GLY A 220 13.02 -18.93 5.68
CA GLY A 220 14.10 -18.06 5.26
C GLY A 220 14.24 -16.79 6.13
N LYS A 221 15.43 -16.55 6.60
CA LYS A 221 15.86 -15.36 7.35
C LYS A 221 15.52 -14.10 6.56
N GLU A 222 14.54 -13.33 7.00
CA GLU A 222 14.30 -11.99 6.47
C GLU A 222 14.76 -10.93 7.46
N GLN A 223 15.78 -10.23 7.04
CA GLN A 223 16.18 -8.91 7.56
C GLN A 223 15.01 -7.93 7.42
N PHE A 224 14.99 -6.91 8.29
CA PHE A 224 14.03 -5.81 8.39
C PHE A 224 13.40 -5.40 7.05
N PRO A 225 12.07 -5.21 6.95
CA PRO A 225 11.49 -4.77 5.70
C PRO A 225 11.91 -3.34 5.40
N CYS A 226 12.71 -3.17 4.38
CA CYS A 226 12.71 -1.92 3.64
C CYS A 226 11.26 -1.59 3.25
N PRO A 227 10.85 -0.31 3.30
CA PRO A 227 9.53 0.06 2.80
C PRO A 227 9.37 -0.46 1.38
N VAL A 228 8.21 -1.09 1.11
CA VAL A 228 7.91 -1.54 -0.25
C VAL A 228 7.89 -0.32 -1.14
N LEU A 229 8.78 -0.31 -2.12
CA LEU A 229 8.84 0.72 -3.15
C LEU A 229 8.02 0.27 -4.35
N ARG A 230 7.08 1.09 -4.76
CA ARG A 230 6.42 0.91 -6.05
C ARG A 230 7.21 1.62 -7.13
N LEU A 231 7.76 0.83 -8.07
CA LEU A 231 8.44 1.33 -9.25
C LEU A 231 7.54 1.13 -10.47
N VAL A 232 7.46 2.14 -11.31
CA VAL A 232 6.67 2.14 -12.55
C VAL A 232 7.56 2.47 -13.73
N SER A 233 7.35 1.83 -14.85
CA SER A 233 7.95 2.15 -16.15
C SER A 233 6.84 2.38 -17.18
N TRP A 234 6.95 3.46 -17.96
CA TRP A 234 5.97 3.80 -18.99
C TRP A 234 6.59 4.49 -20.20
N ASN A 235 6.51 3.85 -21.35
CA ASN A 235 6.77 4.54 -22.61
C ASN A 235 5.57 5.46 -22.93
N VAL A 236 5.78 6.75 -22.90
CA VAL A 236 4.71 7.76 -23.04
C VAL A 236 4.52 8.22 -24.49
N ASN A 237 5.34 7.76 -25.41
CA ASN A 237 5.30 8.12 -26.84
C ASN A 237 5.14 9.65 -27.08
N GLY A 238 5.84 10.44 -26.29
CA GLY A 238 5.81 11.90 -26.29
C GLY A 238 5.12 12.49 -25.07
N LEU A 239 5.94 12.99 -24.11
CA LEU A 239 5.43 13.48 -22.82
C LEU A 239 4.44 14.64 -22.97
N ARG A 240 4.66 15.56 -23.92
CA ARG A 240 3.70 16.64 -24.23
C ARG A 240 2.32 16.11 -24.58
N ALA A 241 2.28 15.11 -25.48
CA ALA A 241 1.02 14.55 -25.95
C ALA A 241 0.26 13.77 -24.88
N VAL A 242 0.96 13.09 -23.96
CA VAL A 242 0.31 12.35 -22.88
C VAL A 242 -0.15 13.25 -21.73
N MET A 243 0.48 14.43 -21.56
CA MET A 243 0.01 15.42 -20.58
C MET A 243 -1.45 15.83 -20.87
N ASP A 244 -1.79 16.08 -22.14
CA ASP A 244 -3.15 16.44 -22.55
C ASP A 244 -4.15 15.29 -22.42
N LYS A 245 -3.67 14.07 -22.16
CA LYS A 245 -4.47 12.84 -22.04
C LYS A 245 -4.56 12.30 -20.61
N GLY A 246 -4.32 13.14 -19.59
CA GLY A 246 -4.48 12.77 -18.20
C GLY A 246 -3.27 12.09 -17.55
N PHE A 247 -2.06 12.45 -17.97
CA PHE A 247 -0.82 11.91 -17.41
C PHE A 247 -0.74 12.09 -15.88
N LEU A 248 -1.09 13.27 -15.34
CA LEU A 248 -1.01 13.55 -13.91
C LEU A 248 -2.01 12.70 -13.10
N ASP A 249 -3.20 12.46 -13.66
CA ASP A 249 -4.19 11.57 -13.04
C ASP A 249 -3.69 10.13 -13.04
N SER A 250 -3.05 9.70 -14.11
CA SER A 250 -2.43 8.39 -14.22
C SER A 250 -1.29 8.22 -13.19
N MET A 251 -0.43 9.22 -13.03
CA MET A 251 0.60 9.22 -11.99
C MET A 251 0.02 9.13 -10.59
N SER A 252 -1.08 9.85 -10.33
CA SER A 252 -1.77 9.81 -9.05
C SER A 252 -2.37 8.43 -8.75
N LYS A 253 -2.98 7.80 -9.75
CA LYS A 253 -3.51 6.41 -9.65
C LYS A 253 -2.41 5.39 -9.36
N LEU A 254 -1.30 5.47 -10.08
CA LEU A 254 -0.16 4.57 -9.93
C LEU A 254 0.50 4.71 -8.57
N ASN A 255 0.46 5.90 -7.98
CA ASN A 255 1.03 6.25 -6.67
C ASN A 255 2.41 5.62 -6.44
N ALA A 256 3.29 5.74 -7.42
CA ALA A 256 4.61 5.14 -7.41
C ALA A 256 5.61 5.97 -6.62
N ASP A 257 6.63 5.32 -6.05
CA ASP A 257 7.78 6.00 -5.44
C ASP A 257 8.78 6.45 -6.50
N ILE A 258 8.91 5.66 -7.58
CA ILE A 258 9.79 5.95 -8.71
C ILE A 258 9.06 5.65 -10.02
N ILE A 259 9.12 6.57 -10.97
CA ILE A 259 8.51 6.42 -12.30
C ILE A 259 9.56 6.70 -13.37
N ALA A 260 9.83 5.71 -14.21
CA ALA A 260 10.72 5.81 -15.35
C ALA A 260 9.89 5.99 -16.63
N LEU A 261 10.17 7.04 -17.39
CA LEU A 261 9.49 7.32 -18.65
C LEU A 261 10.44 7.11 -19.82
N GLN A 262 9.93 6.52 -20.89
CA GLN A 262 10.61 6.36 -22.17
C GLN A 262 9.90 7.16 -23.25
N GLU A 263 10.62 7.51 -24.30
CA GLU A 263 10.14 8.32 -25.42
C GLU A 263 9.52 9.66 -24.99
N ILE A 264 10.22 10.40 -24.12
CA ILE A 264 9.74 11.74 -23.69
C ILE A 264 9.62 12.71 -24.86
N LYS A 265 10.46 12.56 -25.91
CA LYS A 265 10.44 13.33 -27.18
C LYS A 265 10.41 14.85 -26.99
N ALA A 266 10.93 15.34 -25.89
CA ALA A 266 10.95 16.75 -25.56
C ALA A 266 12.19 17.10 -24.74
N LEU A 267 12.66 18.34 -24.88
CA LEU A 267 13.58 18.95 -23.92
C LEU A 267 12.77 19.46 -22.72
N PRO A 268 13.34 19.51 -21.52
CA PRO A 268 12.63 19.99 -20.32
C PRO A 268 11.98 21.37 -20.51
N GLU A 269 12.65 22.28 -21.22
CA GLU A 269 12.15 23.64 -21.47
C GLU A 269 10.91 23.69 -22.38
N GLN A 270 10.62 22.60 -23.10
CA GLN A 270 9.47 22.46 -23.99
C GLN A 270 8.24 21.91 -23.27
N LEU A 271 8.38 21.50 -22.00
CA LEU A 271 7.33 20.90 -21.19
C LEU A 271 6.63 21.97 -20.35
N PRO A 272 5.31 21.81 -20.09
CA PRO A 272 4.62 22.66 -19.13
C PRO A 272 5.21 22.47 -17.72
N GLU A 273 5.10 23.52 -16.89
CA GLU A 273 5.63 23.49 -15.52
C GLU A 273 5.08 22.30 -14.71
N ALA A 274 3.80 21.99 -14.87
CA ALA A 274 3.16 20.85 -14.24
C ALA A 274 3.81 19.49 -14.55
N ALA A 275 4.49 19.35 -15.70
CA ALA A 275 5.25 18.14 -16.04
C ALA A 275 6.69 18.19 -15.50
N ARG A 276 7.25 19.41 -15.31
CA ARG A 276 8.62 19.59 -14.84
C ARG A 276 8.75 19.57 -13.32
N SER A 277 7.67 19.93 -12.62
CA SER A 277 7.63 20.03 -11.16
C SER A 277 6.38 19.36 -10.61
N ILE A 278 6.43 18.04 -10.49
CA ILE A 278 5.33 17.26 -9.89
C ILE A 278 5.58 17.23 -8.38
N PRO A 279 4.58 17.66 -7.55
CA PRO A 279 4.75 17.69 -6.10
C PRO A 279 5.20 16.35 -5.50
N GLY A 280 6.24 16.39 -4.68
CA GLY A 280 6.82 15.22 -4.03
C GLY A 280 7.79 14.40 -4.87
N TYR A 281 8.07 14.80 -6.11
CA TYR A 281 9.07 14.15 -6.96
C TYR A 281 10.21 15.08 -7.31
N GLN A 282 11.42 14.53 -7.32
CA GLN A 282 12.56 15.06 -8.06
C GLN A 282 12.60 14.39 -9.43
N VAL A 283 13.17 15.06 -10.45
CA VAL A 283 13.21 14.53 -11.82
C VAL A 283 14.57 14.66 -12.46
N TRP A 284 14.99 13.63 -13.17
CA TRP A 284 16.20 13.60 -13.98
C TRP A 284 15.81 13.34 -15.44
N TRP A 285 16.35 14.17 -16.34
CA TRP A 285 16.03 14.17 -17.75
C TRP A 285 17.25 13.77 -18.57
N HIS A 286 17.12 12.82 -19.45
CA HIS A 286 18.11 12.50 -20.48
C HIS A 286 17.46 12.55 -21.86
N PRO A 287 17.26 13.75 -22.44
CA PRO A 287 16.71 13.91 -23.78
C PRO A 287 17.73 13.54 -24.85
N ALA A 288 17.25 13.16 -26.02
CA ALA A 288 18.10 12.99 -27.19
C ALA A 288 18.63 14.34 -27.72
N LYS A 289 19.83 14.34 -28.29
CA LYS A 289 20.34 15.51 -29.03
C LYS A 289 19.40 15.90 -30.18
N LYS A 290 18.78 14.90 -30.86
CA LYS A 290 17.78 15.11 -31.90
C LYS A 290 16.43 15.47 -31.29
N LYS A 291 15.94 16.68 -31.63
CA LYS A 291 14.62 17.17 -31.15
C LYS A 291 13.48 16.27 -31.56
N GLY A 292 12.52 16.05 -30.65
CA GLY A 292 11.31 15.26 -30.89
C GLY A 292 11.56 13.74 -31.05
N TYR A 293 12.67 13.24 -30.55
CA TYR A 293 13.07 11.84 -30.70
C TYR A 293 13.50 11.25 -29.35
N SER A 294 13.21 9.96 -29.10
CA SER A 294 13.72 9.21 -27.95
C SER A 294 13.63 9.97 -26.60
N GLY A 295 14.63 9.80 -25.76
CA GLY A 295 14.76 10.44 -24.46
C GLY A 295 14.10 9.64 -23.33
N VAL A 296 14.75 9.62 -22.16
CA VAL A 296 14.23 9.00 -20.93
C VAL A 296 14.17 10.03 -19.81
N ALA A 297 13.28 9.82 -18.85
CA ALA A 297 13.22 10.61 -17.62
C ALA A 297 12.88 9.70 -16.44
N VAL A 298 13.34 10.08 -15.25
CA VAL A 298 12.97 9.38 -14.01
C VAL A 298 12.48 10.40 -12.99
N PHE A 299 11.27 10.18 -12.50
CA PHE A 299 10.69 10.89 -11.36
C PHE A 299 10.85 10.03 -10.12
N SER A 300 11.38 10.57 -9.03
CA SER A 300 11.56 9.82 -7.79
C SER A 300 11.19 10.65 -6.57
N ARG A 301 10.47 10.04 -5.63
CA ARG A 301 10.23 10.57 -4.28
C ARG A 301 11.43 10.35 -3.37
N LYS A 302 12.35 9.48 -3.79
CA LYS A 302 13.60 9.19 -3.07
C LYS A 302 14.78 9.82 -3.80
N GLU A 303 15.64 10.47 -3.07
CA GLU A 303 16.86 11.04 -3.62
C GLU A 303 17.88 9.93 -3.89
N PRO A 304 18.38 9.77 -5.11
CA PRO A 304 19.46 8.84 -5.42
C PRO A 304 20.79 9.38 -4.92
N LEU A 305 21.71 8.49 -4.56
CA LEU A 305 23.07 8.84 -4.17
C LEU A 305 23.88 9.41 -5.35
N ARG A 306 23.59 8.91 -6.55
CA ARG A 306 24.25 9.31 -7.80
C ARG A 306 23.33 9.05 -9.00
N VAL A 307 23.49 9.85 -10.04
CA VAL A 307 22.85 9.65 -11.35
C VAL A 307 23.91 9.61 -12.44
N ARG A 308 23.82 8.63 -13.31
CA ARG A 308 24.69 8.49 -14.50
C ARG A 308 23.82 8.55 -15.75
N TYR A 309 24.31 9.24 -16.78
CA TYR A 309 23.63 9.45 -18.04
C TYR A 309 24.32 8.66 -19.14
N GLY A 310 23.56 7.79 -19.82
CA GLY A 310 24.06 6.96 -20.90
C GLY A 310 24.85 5.74 -20.45
N LEU A 311 25.54 5.12 -21.40
CA LEU A 311 26.39 3.94 -21.26
C LEU A 311 27.89 4.26 -21.40
N GLY A 312 28.26 5.53 -21.63
CA GLY A 312 29.62 5.95 -21.92
C GLY A 312 30.02 5.77 -23.40
N HIS A 313 29.06 5.59 -24.29
CA HIS A 313 29.25 5.49 -25.74
C HIS A 313 28.47 6.60 -26.45
N GLU A 314 29.19 7.54 -27.06
CA GLU A 314 28.54 8.71 -27.68
C GLU A 314 27.47 8.33 -28.73
N GLU A 315 27.67 7.25 -29.46
CA GLU A 315 26.75 6.70 -30.45
C GLU A 315 25.38 6.39 -29.83
N PHE A 316 25.32 5.87 -28.60
CA PHE A 316 24.09 5.54 -27.89
C PHE A 316 23.58 6.71 -27.08
N ASP A 317 24.50 7.43 -26.43
CA ASP A 317 24.18 8.45 -25.45
C ASP A 317 23.58 9.70 -26.09
N CYS A 318 23.94 9.99 -27.36
CA CYS A 318 23.32 11.09 -28.11
C CYS A 318 21.80 10.89 -28.36
N GLU A 319 21.29 9.65 -28.23
CA GLU A 319 19.86 9.37 -28.35
C GLU A 319 19.11 9.41 -26.99
N GLY A 320 19.81 9.70 -25.86
CA GLY A 320 19.18 9.88 -24.55
C GLY A 320 18.42 8.67 -24.04
N ARG A 321 19.02 7.45 -24.13
CA ARG A 321 18.31 6.19 -23.94
C ARG A 321 18.41 5.58 -22.57
N VAL A 322 19.38 6.02 -21.74
CA VAL A 322 19.67 5.34 -20.46
C VAL A 322 19.90 6.34 -19.36
N LEU A 323 19.22 6.13 -18.21
CA LEU A 323 19.50 6.77 -16.95
C LEU A 323 19.77 5.69 -15.90
N THR A 324 20.88 5.78 -15.18
CA THR A 324 21.18 4.93 -14.03
C THR A 324 21.14 5.74 -12.76
N LEU A 325 20.22 5.39 -11.85
CA LEU A 325 20.10 5.99 -10.54
C LEU A 325 20.64 5.00 -9.48
N GLU A 326 21.58 5.46 -8.68
CA GLU A 326 22.15 4.71 -7.56
C GLU A 326 21.39 5.02 -6.28
N PHE A 327 20.77 4.02 -5.68
CA PHE A 327 20.20 4.08 -4.34
C PHE A 327 21.12 3.36 -3.32
N ALA A 328 20.75 3.41 -2.05
CA ALA A 328 21.57 2.83 -0.99
C ALA A 328 21.85 1.34 -1.20
N ASP A 329 20.88 0.58 -1.68
CA ASP A 329 20.88 -0.89 -1.75
C ASP A 329 20.61 -1.48 -3.14
N PHE A 330 20.33 -0.64 -4.16
CA PHE A 330 20.17 -1.07 -5.55
C PHE A 330 20.51 0.03 -6.54
N TYR A 331 20.72 -0.37 -7.80
CA TYR A 331 20.74 0.48 -8.97
C TYR A 331 19.45 0.33 -9.76
N LEU A 332 18.85 1.46 -10.18
CA LEU A 332 17.77 1.48 -11.16
C LEU A 332 18.33 1.95 -12.50
N VAL A 333 18.24 1.12 -13.52
CA VAL A 333 18.59 1.42 -14.90
C VAL A 333 17.29 1.60 -15.69
N ALA A 334 16.93 2.85 -15.98
CA ALA A 334 15.78 3.19 -16.81
C ALA A 334 16.24 3.32 -18.26
N ALA A 335 15.67 2.50 -19.16
CA ALA A 335 16.17 2.40 -20.53
C ALA A 335 15.06 2.41 -21.60
N TYR A 336 15.38 2.97 -22.75
CA TYR A 336 14.63 2.87 -23.99
C TYR A 336 15.50 2.22 -25.07
N PHE A 337 15.28 0.95 -25.32
CA PHE A 337 16.07 0.19 -26.28
C PHE A 337 15.76 0.60 -27.74
N PRO A 338 16.75 0.57 -28.63
CA PRO A 338 16.52 0.90 -30.03
C PRO A 338 15.49 -0.03 -30.68
N ASN A 339 14.55 0.55 -31.44
CA ASN A 339 13.72 -0.21 -32.36
C ASN A 339 14.51 -0.52 -33.64
N THR A 340 14.40 -1.75 -34.15
CA THR A 340 15.16 -2.20 -35.32
C THR A 340 14.60 -1.67 -36.64
N GLN A 341 13.42 -1.09 -36.62
CA GLN A 341 12.70 -0.54 -37.77
C GLN A 341 12.37 -1.58 -38.85
N ASP A 342 11.49 -1.19 -39.81
CA ASP A 342 11.09 -2.08 -40.88
C ASP A 342 12.30 -2.59 -41.68
N GLY A 343 12.31 -3.89 -41.94
CA GLY A 343 13.41 -4.57 -42.62
C GLY A 343 14.69 -4.70 -41.74
N LEU A 344 14.56 -4.55 -40.41
CA LEU A 344 15.64 -4.72 -39.42
C LEU A 344 16.87 -3.82 -39.70
N LYS A 345 16.66 -2.64 -40.27
CA LYS A 345 17.72 -1.70 -40.72
C LYS A 345 18.65 -1.28 -39.59
N ARG A 346 18.17 -1.27 -38.33
CA ARG A 346 18.94 -0.91 -37.15
C ARG A 346 19.29 -2.11 -36.27
N LEU A 347 19.22 -3.35 -36.79
CA LEU A 347 19.49 -4.55 -35.97
C LEU A 347 20.92 -4.55 -35.45
N ALA A 348 21.93 -4.25 -36.27
CA ALA A 348 23.32 -4.19 -35.81
C ALA A 348 23.55 -3.15 -34.71
N PHE A 349 22.90 -1.98 -34.81
CA PHE A 349 22.94 -0.93 -33.77
C PHE A 349 22.28 -1.41 -32.48
N LYS A 350 21.10 -2.03 -32.56
CA LYS A 350 20.42 -2.60 -31.39
C LYS A 350 21.26 -3.70 -30.73
N GLN A 351 21.86 -4.60 -31.49
CA GLN A 351 22.73 -5.64 -30.95
C GLN A 351 23.97 -5.07 -30.24
N ALA A 352 24.59 -4.02 -30.80
CA ALA A 352 25.71 -3.32 -30.15
C ALA A 352 25.26 -2.65 -28.84
N PHE A 353 24.11 -1.95 -28.85
CA PHE A 353 23.50 -1.38 -27.66
C PHE A 353 23.18 -2.44 -26.60
N ASN A 354 22.60 -3.57 -27.01
CA ASN A 354 22.25 -4.68 -26.13
C ASN A 354 23.46 -5.27 -25.41
N ARG A 355 24.59 -5.45 -26.11
CA ARG A 355 25.86 -5.91 -25.50
C ARG A 355 26.38 -4.88 -24.50
N ALA A 356 26.45 -3.60 -24.87
CA ALA A 356 26.88 -2.54 -23.97
C ALA A 356 25.98 -2.42 -22.72
N MET A 357 24.68 -2.65 -22.88
CA MET A 357 23.74 -2.69 -21.76
C MET A 357 24.01 -3.87 -20.82
N LEU A 358 24.20 -5.08 -21.35
CA LEU A 358 24.50 -6.26 -20.54
C LEU A 358 25.81 -6.08 -19.75
N ASP A 359 26.85 -5.55 -20.40
CA ASP A 359 28.12 -5.22 -19.75
C ASP A 359 27.92 -4.19 -18.62
N HIS A 360 27.13 -3.13 -18.88
CA HIS A 360 26.81 -2.13 -17.87
C HIS A 360 26.07 -2.72 -16.67
N LEU A 361 25.04 -3.55 -16.91
CA LEU A 361 24.29 -4.22 -15.85
C LEU A 361 25.21 -5.14 -15.02
N ASN A 362 26.07 -5.91 -15.66
CA ASN A 362 27.02 -6.81 -15.00
C ASN A 362 28.05 -6.05 -14.15
N GLN A 363 28.53 -4.90 -14.60
CA GLN A 363 29.43 -4.03 -13.82
C GLN A 363 28.73 -3.52 -12.56
N LEU A 364 27.50 -3.01 -12.66
CA LEU A 364 26.71 -2.55 -11.52
C LEU A 364 26.39 -3.68 -10.54
N ALA A 365 26.11 -4.87 -11.08
CA ALA A 365 25.77 -6.05 -10.30
C ALA A 365 26.92 -6.55 -9.41
N VAL A 366 28.16 -6.15 -9.63
CA VAL A 366 29.27 -6.45 -8.72
C VAL A 366 29.06 -5.79 -7.36
N GLU A 367 28.49 -4.57 -7.32
CA GLU A 367 28.37 -3.76 -6.11
C GLU A 367 27.04 -3.96 -5.40
N LYS A 368 25.92 -3.84 -6.11
CA LYS A 368 24.56 -3.84 -5.55
C LYS A 368 23.58 -4.60 -6.44
N SER A 369 22.39 -4.83 -5.94
CA SER A 369 21.25 -5.29 -6.74
C SER A 369 20.98 -4.36 -7.92
N VAL A 370 20.61 -4.91 -9.07
CA VAL A 370 20.34 -4.16 -10.29
C VAL A 370 18.91 -4.43 -10.77
N LEU A 371 18.20 -3.34 -10.99
CA LEU A 371 16.87 -3.32 -11.58
C LEU A 371 16.96 -2.59 -12.92
N LEU A 372 16.67 -3.29 -14.01
CA LEU A 372 16.47 -2.70 -15.34
C LEU A 372 14.97 -2.53 -15.57
N CYS A 373 14.55 -1.34 -16.02
CA CYS A 373 13.18 -1.13 -16.47
C CYS A 373 13.13 -0.33 -17.75
N GLY A 374 12.08 -0.54 -18.52
CA GLY A 374 11.82 0.25 -19.71
C GLY A 374 11.19 -0.53 -20.85
N ASP A 375 11.11 0.14 -21.98
CA ASP A 375 10.74 -0.44 -23.26
C ASP A 375 11.98 -1.08 -23.91
N LEU A 376 12.03 -2.41 -23.88
CA LEU A 376 13.14 -3.18 -24.48
C LEU A 376 12.96 -3.40 -25.98
N ASN A 377 11.82 -2.97 -26.53
CA ASN A 377 11.48 -3.14 -27.95
C ASN A 377 11.64 -4.59 -28.44
N VAL A 378 11.34 -5.57 -27.57
CA VAL A 378 11.40 -6.99 -27.91
C VAL A 378 10.38 -7.79 -27.10
N ALA A 379 9.60 -8.65 -27.77
CA ALA A 379 8.84 -9.70 -27.12
C ALA A 379 9.74 -10.95 -27.00
N HIS A 380 9.93 -11.47 -25.78
CA HIS A 380 10.92 -12.54 -25.54
C HIS A 380 10.46 -13.89 -26.09
N LYS A 381 9.27 -14.33 -25.70
CA LYS A 381 8.72 -15.63 -26.04
C LYS A 381 7.43 -15.48 -26.87
N GLU A 382 6.96 -16.57 -27.47
CA GLU A 382 5.71 -16.57 -28.24
C GLU A 382 4.48 -16.16 -27.43
N ILE A 383 4.50 -16.39 -26.12
CA ILE A 383 3.45 -15.97 -25.18
C ILE A 383 3.40 -14.44 -25.00
N ASP A 384 4.44 -13.71 -25.41
CA ASP A 384 4.58 -12.28 -25.17
C ASP A 384 4.02 -11.39 -26.31
N LEU A 385 3.44 -12.00 -27.34
CA LEU A 385 2.81 -11.25 -28.44
C LEU A 385 1.65 -12.00 -29.06
N ALA A 386 0.74 -11.24 -29.65
CA ALA A 386 -0.30 -11.78 -30.51
C ALA A 386 0.29 -12.21 -31.87
N ASN A 387 -0.20 -13.34 -32.41
CA ASN A 387 0.19 -13.86 -33.74
C ASN A 387 1.71 -14.10 -33.92
N PRO A 388 2.39 -14.85 -33.03
CA PRO A 388 3.84 -15.01 -33.05
C PRO A 388 4.36 -15.56 -34.39
N LYS A 389 3.67 -16.52 -35.01
CA LYS A 389 4.09 -17.15 -36.28
C LYS A 389 4.18 -16.14 -37.41
N ALA A 390 3.32 -15.13 -37.47
CA ALA A 390 3.32 -14.10 -38.49
C ALA A 390 4.41 -13.03 -38.28
N ASN A 391 5.03 -12.99 -37.07
CA ASN A 391 5.92 -11.92 -36.66
C ASN A 391 7.40 -12.35 -36.47
N VAL A 392 7.78 -13.57 -36.86
CA VAL A 392 9.12 -14.14 -36.60
C VAL A 392 10.28 -13.27 -37.16
N GLN A 393 10.04 -12.47 -38.18
CA GLN A 393 11.03 -11.56 -38.78
C GLN A 393 10.66 -10.08 -38.60
N SER A 394 9.67 -9.80 -37.74
CA SER A 394 9.26 -8.43 -37.47
C SER A 394 10.19 -7.76 -36.45
N PRO A 395 10.39 -6.43 -36.56
CA PRO A 395 11.04 -5.65 -35.52
C PRO A 395 10.44 -5.95 -34.14
N GLY A 396 11.30 -6.29 -33.14
CA GLY A 396 10.88 -6.65 -31.80
C GLY A 396 10.58 -8.15 -31.61
N PHE A 397 10.68 -8.99 -32.66
CA PHE A 397 10.52 -10.45 -32.51
C PHE A 397 11.43 -11.27 -33.44
N SER A 398 12.49 -10.65 -33.96
CA SER A 398 13.51 -11.40 -34.72
C SER A 398 14.26 -12.38 -33.84
N PRO A 399 14.79 -13.48 -34.39
CA PRO A 399 15.60 -14.45 -33.64
C PRO A 399 16.74 -13.80 -32.89
N GLU A 400 17.40 -12.82 -33.47
CA GLU A 400 18.57 -12.14 -32.91
C GLU A 400 18.17 -11.26 -31.71
N GLU A 401 17.02 -10.59 -31.76
CA GLU A 401 16.51 -9.79 -30.64
C GLU A 401 16.09 -10.67 -29.46
N ARG A 402 15.46 -11.80 -29.75
CA ARG A 402 15.06 -12.80 -28.74
C ARG A 402 16.27 -13.50 -28.12
N ALA A 403 17.30 -13.81 -28.93
CA ALA A 403 18.54 -14.42 -28.43
C ALA A 403 19.20 -13.56 -27.36
N TRP A 404 19.21 -12.24 -27.50
CA TRP A 404 19.73 -11.35 -26.47
C TRP A 404 18.92 -11.45 -25.15
N MET A 405 17.61 -11.61 -25.22
CA MET A 405 16.81 -11.83 -24.00
C MET A 405 17.17 -13.16 -23.33
N ASP A 406 17.50 -14.21 -24.11
CA ASP A 406 17.99 -15.46 -23.58
C ASP A 406 19.38 -15.29 -22.94
N GLU A 407 20.28 -14.48 -23.53
CA GLU A 407 21.59 -14.12 -22.95
C GLU A 407 21.43 -13.37 -21.63
N LEU A 408 20.48 -12.41 -21.55
CA LEU A 408 20.18 -11.67 -20.34
C LEU A 408 19.72 -12.60 -19.20
N VAL A 409 18.84 -13.55 -19.50
CA VAL A 409 18.39 -14.57 -18.53
C VAL A 409 19.54 -15.51 -18.12
N GLN A 410 20.38 -15.94 -19.06
CA GLN A 410 21.55 -16.77 -18.77
C GLN A 410 22.60 -16.04 -17.92
N ALA A 411 22.70 -14.72 -18.02
CA ALA A 411 23.55 -13.89 -17.19
C ALA A 411 23.00 -13.70 -15.76
N GLY A 412 21.85 -14.31 -15.42
CA GLY A 412 21.27 -14.29 -14.09
C GLY A 412 20.27 -13.17 -13.84
N TYR A 413 19.67 -12.63 -14.89
CA TYR A 413 18.59 -11.65 -14.79
C TYR A 413 17.23 -12.29 -15.02
N LEU A 414 16.22 -11.80 -14.29
CA LEU A 414 14.87 -12.36 -14.24
C LEU A 414 13.84 -11.38 -14.77
N ASP A 415 12.98 -11.83 -15.65
CA ASP A 415 11.76 -11.13 -16.04
C ASP A 415 10.76 -11.18 -14.87
N THR A 416 10.55 -10.06 -14.20
CA THR A 416 9.74 -10.01 -12.98
C THR A 416 8.28 -10.34 -13.23
N PHE A 417 7.73 -9.97 -14.38
CA PHE A 417 6.33 -10.27 -14.70
C PHE A 417 6.11 -11.78 -14.78
N ARG A 418 7.01 -12.51 -15.43
CA ARG A 418 6.91 -13.96 -15.58
C ARG A 418 7.21 -14.76 -14.28
N LEU A 419 7.66 -14.10 -13.22
CA LEU A 419 7.71 -14.71 -11.88
C LEU A 419 6.32 -14.90 -11.25
N PHE A 420 5.35 -14.06 -11.63
CA PHE A 420 4.01 -14.04 -11.03
C PHE A 420 2.91 -14.46 -12.01
N HIS A 421 3.13 -14.26 -13.31
CA HIS A 421 2.10 -14.40 -14.35
C HIS A 421 2.57 -15.37 -15.45
N ALA A 422 1.95 -16.52 -15.50
CA ALA A 422 2.21 -17.54 -16.53
C ALA A 422 1.18 -17.51 -17.67
N GLU A 423 0.10 -16.74 -17.54
CA GLU A 423 -0.98 -16.65 -18.51
C GLU A 423 -0.57 -15.87 -19.76
N PRO A 424 -1.09 -16.21 -20.94
CA PRO A 424 -0.91 -15.48 -22.18
C PRO A 424 -1.79 -14.21 -22.24
N GLU A 425 -1.67 -13.49 -23.35
CA GLU A 425 -2.53 -12.35 -23.71
C GLU A 425 -2.45 -11.15 -22.75
N ARG A 426 -1.34 -11.04 -22.04
CA ARG A 426 -0.99 -9.88 -21.21
C ARG A 426 0.06 -9.06 -21.93
N TYR A 427 -0.33 -7.91 -22.47
CA TYR A 427 0.50 -7.07 -23.32
C TYR A 427 0.68 -5.68 -22.72
N SER A 428 1.76 -4.98 -23.11
CA SER A 428 2.07 -3.62 -22.68
C SER A 428 2.01 -2.59 -23.81
N TRP A 429 1.97 -3.04 -25.08
CA TRP A 429 1.93 -2.20 -26.27
C TRP A 429 0.93 -2.72 -27.31
N TRP A 430 0.25 -1.79 -27.98
CA TRP A 430 -0.70 -2.04 -29.08
C TRP A 430 -0.54 -0.97 -30.15
N SER A 431 -0.44 -1.39 -31.39
CA SER A 431 -0.44 -0.44 -32.50
C SER A 431 -1.70 0.45 -32.51
N TYR A 432 -1.54 1.73 -32.78
CA TYR A 432 -2.70 2.62 -33.00
C TYR A 432 -3.56 2.21 -34.21
N ARG A 433 -3.02 1.39 -35.09
CA ARG A 433 -3.71 0.95 -36.32
C ARG A 433 -4.75 -0.12 -35.97
N THR A 434 -5.87 -0.12 -36.71
CA THR A 434 -6.88 -1.20 -36.67
C THR A 434 -7.51 -1.49 -35.31
N ALA A 435 -7.61 -0.51 -34.43
CA ALA A 435 -8.13 -0.68 -33.08
C ALA A 435 -7.50 -1.89 -32.32
N ALA A 436 -6.17 -2.07 -32.45
CA ALA A 436 -5.45 -3.24 -31.96
C ALA A 436 -5.64 -3.44 -30.42
N ARG A 437 -5.65 -2.35 -29.63
CA ARG A 437 -5.86 -2.43 -28.18
C ARG A 437 -7.24 -2.95 -27.82
N GLN A 438 -8.31 -2.53 -28.51
CA GLN A 438 -9.67 -3.01 -28.25
C GLN A 438 -9.83 -4.50 -28.56
N ARG A 439 -9.05 -5.02 -29.52
CA ARG A 439 -9.04 -6.45 -29.91
C ARG A 439 -7.99 -7.25 -29.16
N ASN A 440 -7.24 -6.63 -28.27
CA ASN A 440 -6.10 -7.19 -27.56
C ASN A 440 -5.05 -7.85 -28.48
N VAL A 441 -4.79 -7.24 -29.65
CA VAL A 441 -3.71 -7.67 -30.55
C VAL A 441 -2.46 -6.85 -30.22
N GLY A 442 -1.77 -7.27 -29.18
CA GLY A 442 -0.68 -6.51 -28.58
C GLY A 442 0.61 -7.30 -28.42
N TRP A 443 1.62 -6.64 -27.86
CA TRP A 443 2.94 -7.17 -27.54
C TRP A 443 3.34 -6.76 -26.13
N ARG A 444 4.04 -7.61 -25.41
CA ARG A 444 4.69 -7.29 -24.15
C ARG A 444 6.17 -6.98 -24.44
N ILE A 445 6.49 -5.72 -24.48
CA ILE A 445 7.83 -5.20 -24.81
C ILE A 445 8.39 -4.26 -23.73
N ASP A 446 7.57 -3.92 -22.74
CA ASP A 446 7.98 -3.17 -21.54
C ASP A 446 8.21 -4.12 -20.39
N TYR A 447 9.33 -3.95 -19.69
CA TYR A 447 9.80 -4.89 -18.67
C TYR A 447 10.26 -4.20 -17.40
N PHE A 448 10.17 -4.94 -16.30
CA PHE A 448 11.10 -4.88 -15.19
C PHE A 448 11.89 -6.19 -15.16
N VAL A 449 13.21 -6.04 -15.10
CA VAL A 449 14.16 -7.16 -15.02
C VAL A 449 15.06 -6.92 -13.81
N VAL A 450 15.28 -7.95 -13.00
CA VAL A 450 16.11 -7.86 -11.79
C VAL A 450 17.20 -8.95 -11.79
N ASP A 451 18.30 -8.71 -11.11
CA ASP A 451 19.28 -9.76 -10.87
C ASP A 451 18.71 -10.86 -9.96
N GLU A 452 19.23 -12.09 -10.05
CA GLU A 452 18.73 -13.25 -9.27
C GLU A 452 18.74 -13.00 -7.76
N ARG A 453 19.70 -12.19 -7.24
CA ARG A 453 19.74 -11.82 -5.81
C ARG A 453 18.50 -11.04 -5.36
N SER A 454 17.88 -10.33 -6.29
CA SER A 454 16.69 -9.53 -6.05
C SER A 454 15.37 -10.30 -6.18
N ARG A 455 15.39 -11.59 -6.57
CA ARG A 455 14.18 -12.42 -6.75
C ARG A 455 13.20 -12.30 -5.58
N ASN A 456 13.72 -12.48 -4.37
CA ASN A 456 12.91 -12.46 -3.15
C ASN A 456 12.56 -11.04 -2.67
N ARG A 457 13.08 -10.00 -3.31
CA ARG A 457 12.76 -8.60 -3.05
C ARG A 457 11.57 -8.11 -3.89
N VAL A 458 11.27 -8.76 -5.01
CA VAL A 458 10.08 -8.46 -5.82
C VAL A 458 8.85 -9.09 -5.15
N ARG A 459 7.83 -8.30 -4.89
CA ARG A 459 6.60 -8.72 -4.20
C ARG A 459 5.41 -8.84 -5.14
N ALA A 460 5.40 -8.03 -6.20
CA ALA A 460 4.40 -8.05 -7.25
C ALA A 460 5.00 -7.48 -8.54
N ALA A 461 4.44 -7.86 -9.68
CA ALA A 461 4.72 -7.25 -10.98
C ALA A 461 3.40 -7.19 -11.76
N GLU A 462 3.07 -6.01 -12.30
CA GLU A 462 1.76 -5.77 -12.92
C GLU A 462 1.89 -5.02 -14.26
N ILE A 463 0.92 -5.24 -15.14
CA ILE A 463 0.68 -4.47 -16.37
C ILE A 463 -0.62 -3.72 -16.19
N HIS A 464 -0.60 -2.39 -16.31
CA HIS A 464 -1.73 -1.50 -16.06
C HIS A 464 -2.45 -1.17 -17.38
N ASP A 465 -3.09 -2.15 -17.98
CA ASP A 465 -3.75 -2.05 -19.29
C ASP A 465 -5.02 -1.17 -19.26
N ASP A 466 -5.53 -0.82 -18.08
CA ASP A 466 -6.59 0.17 -17.86
C ASP A 466 -6.12 1.63 -17.96
N ILE A 467 -4.81 1.89 -17.97
CA ILE A 467 -4.24 3.23 -18.12
C ILE A 467 -4.01 3.53 -19.60
N HIS A 468 -4.59 4.63 -20.05
CA HIS A 468 -4.55 5.10 -21.43
C HIS A 468 -3.69 6.36 -21.58
N GLY A 469 -3.50 6.83 -22.82
CA GLY A 469 -2.77 8.05 -23.16
C GLY A 469 -1.62 7.83 -24.14
N SER A 470 -0.98 6.65 -24.06
CA SER A 470 0.03 6.17 -25.01
C SER A 470 -0.44 4.89 -25.69
N ASP A 471 0.27 4.45 -26.73
CA ASP A 471 0.17 3.11 -27.32
C ASP A 471 0.79 2.02 -26.43
N HIS A 472 1.57 2.41 -25.43
CA HIS A 472 1.96 1.57 -24.32
C HIS A 472 1.09 1.84 -23.08
N CYS A 473 0.99 0.85 -22.18
CA CYS A 473 0.52 1.05 -20.82
C CYS A 473 1.67 0.94 -19.81
N PRO A 474 1.51 1.49 -18.61
CA PRO A 474 2.53 1.35 -17.57
C PRO A 474 2.70 -0.11 -17.14
N VAL A 475 3.93 -0.46 -16.76
CA VAL A 475 4.24 -1.69 -16.03
C VAL A 475 4.84 -1.32 -14.67
N SER A 476 4.64 -2.16 -13.64
CA SER A 476 5.14 -1.88 -12.31
C SER A 476 5.68 -3.10 -11.60
N ILE A 477 6.54 -2.84 -10.60
CA ILE A 477 6.89 -3.80 -9.55
C ILE A 477 6.73 -3.18 -8.17
N ASP A 478 6.39 -4.02 -7.20
CA ASP A 478 6.53 -3.71 -5.78
C ASP A 478 7.84 -4.37 -5.28
N PHE A 479 8.80 -3.57 -4.82
CA PHE A 479 10.16 -3.96 -4.48
C PHE A 479 10.52 -3.58 -3.03
N VAL A 480 11.23 -4.44 -2.28
CA VAL A 480 11.65 -4.23 -0.87
C VAL A 480 13.15 -4.20 -0.69
#